data_e84f786ab6a3fb56f6ff15003f29c8f4
#
_entry.id   e84f786ab6a3fb56f6ff15003f29c8f4
#
_cell.length_a   1.000
_cell.length_b   1.000
_cell.length_c   1.000
_cell.angle_alpha   90.00
_cell.angle_beta   90.00
_cell.angle_gamma   90.00
#
_symmetry.space_group_name_H-M   'P 1'
#
loop_
_entity.id
_entity.type
_entity.pdbx_description
1 polymer ?
#
loop_
_entity_poly.entity_id
_entity_poly.type
_entity_poly.pdbx_seq_one_letter_code
_entity_poly.pdbx_strand_id
1 'polypeptide(L)'
;MTIAEQKAACETYQGMTEIPTDFEAVWRGRWAKAAPAGEVLVERLPFQNAQAAYQQWSVPAPNGREIRARYIRPAREGAFPTVLMFHDLGRGGSRLAPHDPLCGPGIRR
;
A
#
# COMPACT_ATOMS: atom_id res chain seq x y z
N MET A 1 11.78 35.39 -1.35
CA MET A 1 10.55 34.54 -1.43
C MET A 1 10.03 34.31 -0.02
N THR A 2 8.85 34.79 0.27
CA THR A 2 8.17 34.58 1.57
C THR A 2 7.59 33.15 1.66
N ILE A 3 7.27 32.71 2.87
CA ILE A 3 6.60 31.41 3.07
C ILE A 3 5.26 31.34 2.34
N ALA A 4 4.51 32.44 2.28
CA ALA A 4 3.25 32.49 1.56
C ALA A 4 3.42 32.32 0.05
N GLU A 5 4.45 32.94 -0.53
CA GLU A 5 4.78 32.78 -1.95
C GLU A 5 5.25 31.35 -2.27
N GLN A 6 6.05 30.75 -1.38
CA GLN A 6 6.47 29.35 -1.53
C GLN A 6 5.28 28.41 -1.49
N LYS A 7 4.36 28.61 -0.55
CA LYS A 7 3.14 27.80 -0.44
C LYS A 7 2.29 27.90 -1.70
N ALA A 8 2.04 29.13 -2.18
CA ALA A 8 1.28 29.34 -3.41
C ALA A 8 1.94 28.69 -4.64
N ALA A 9 3.28 28.78 -4.73
CA ALA A 9 4.02 28.10 -5.79
C ALA A 9 3.90 26.56 -5.72
N CYS A 10 3.91 25.99 -4.51
CA CYS A 10 3.69 24.55 -4.34
C CYS A 10 2.27 24.10 -4.70
N GLU A 11 1.26 24.91 -4.38
CA GLU A 11 -0.14 24.59 -4.70
C GLU A 11 -0.42 24.61 -6.22
N THR A 12 0.33 25.39 -6.98
CA THR A 12 0.18 25.51 -8.44
C THR A 12 1.20 24.66 -9.21
N TYR A 13 2.14 24.03 -8.53
CA TYR A 13 3.19 23.24 -9.17
C TYR A 13 2.65 21.98 -9.80
N GLN A 14 2.84 21.85 -11.11
CA GLN A 14 2.36 20.73 -11.92
C GLN A 14 3.46 19.72 -12.28
N GLY A 15 4.65 19.89 -11.74
CA GLY A 15 5.82 19.08 -12.12
C GLY A 15 6.63 19.74 -13.23
N MET A 16 7.81 19.20 -13.47
CA MET A 16 8.73 19.68 -14.53
C MET A 16 8.69 18.80 -15.79
N THR A 17 8.05 17.65 -15.71
CA THR A 17 7.97 16.69 -16.82
C THR A 17 6.57 16.73 -17.42
N GLU A 18 6.50 16.95 -18.71
CA GLU A 18 5.22 16.87 -19.41
C GLU A 18 4.67 15.44 -19.35
N ILE A 19 3.37 15.34 -19.18
CA ILE A 19 2.68 14.05 -19.22
C ILE A 19 2.73 13.55 -20.66
N PRO A 20 3.24 12.33 -20.94
CA PRO A 20 3.23 11.76 -22.28
C PRO A 20 1.82 11.76 -22.87
N THR A 21 1.70 12.07 -24.15
CA THR A 21 0.39 12.17 -24.83
C THR A 21 -0.40 10.86 -24.83
N ASP A 22 0.29 9.73 -24.70
CA ASP A 22 -0.28 8.39 -24.66
C ASP A 22 -0.49 7.84 -23.23
N PHE A 23 -0.20 8.64 -22.19
CA PHE A 23 -0.27 8.22 -20.79
C PHE A 23 -1.60 7.52 -20.44
N GLU A 24 -2.70 8.17 -20.75
CA GLU A 24 -4.05 7.63 -20.48
C GLU A 24 -4.31 6.32 -21.25
N ALA A 25 -3.89 6.25 -22.51
CA ALA A 25 -4.10 5.06 -23.33
C ALA A 25 -3.27 3.87 -22.82
N VAL A 26 -2.03 4.12 -22.42
CA VAL A 26 -1.14 3.09 -21.85
C VAL A 26 -1.71 2.54 -20.54
N TRP A 27 -2.12 3.42 -19.64
CA TRP A 27 -2.67 2.98 -18.35
C TRP A 27 -4.02 2.29 -18.51
N ARG A 28 -4.90 2.79 -19.36
CA ARG A 28 -6.17 2.12 -19.66
C ARG A 28 -5.94 0.71 -20.23
N GLY A 29 -4.98 0.56 -21.13
CA GLY A 29 -4.60 -0.75 -21.66
C GLY A 29 -4.04 -1.70 -20.59
N ARG A 30 -3.26 -1.18 -19.64
CA ARG A 30 -2.76 -1.97 -18.48
C ARG A 30 -3.89 -2.39 -17.55
N TRP A 31 -4.80 -1.48 -17.22
CA TRP A 31 -5.98 -1.79 -16.39
C TRP A 31 -6.89 -2.83 -17.04
N ALA A 32 -7.14 -2.73 -18.34
CA ALA A 32 -7.95 -3.69 -19.08
C ALA A 32 -7.34 -5.11 -19.08
N LYS A 33 -6.01 -5.21 -19.01
CA LYS A 33 -5.29 -6.48 -18.92
C LYS A 33 -5.13 -6.98 -17.48
N ALA A 34 -5.41 -6.15 -16.49
CA ALA A 34 -5.39 -6.56 -15.09
C ALA A 34 -6.58 -7.51 -14.87
N ALA A 35 -6.31 -8.80 -14.85
CA ALA A 35 -7.31 -9.77 -14.49
C ALA A 35 -7.78 -9.53 -13.05
N PRO A 36 -9.04 -9.83 -12.72
CA PRO A 36 -9.47 -9.88 -11.33
C PRO A 36 -8.49 -10.76 -10.55
N ALA A 37 -8.17 -10.35 -9.33
CA ALA A 37 -7.34 -11.17 -8.46
C ALA A 37 -7.98 -12.56 -8.36
N GLY A 38 -7.18 -13.60 -8.64
CA GLY A 38 -7.60 -14.96 -8.39
C GLY A 38 -7.78 -15.21 -6.88
N GLU A 39 -7.91 -16.45 -6.50
CA GLU A 39 -8.01 -16.81 -5.08
C GLU A 39 -6.78 -16.34 -4.31
N VAL A 40 -7.01 -15.54 -3.28
CA VAL A 40 -5.96 -15.05 -2.39
C VAL A 40 -5.76 -16.09 -1.30
N LEU A 41 -4.56 -16.63 -1.21
CA LEU A 41 -4.18 -17.51 -0.11
C LEU A 41 -3.85 -16.67 1.13
N VAL A 42 -4.48 -16.98 2.23
CA VAL A 42 -4.31 -16.28 3.51
C VAL A 42 -3.72 -17.25 4.54
N GLU A 43 -2.56 -16.90 5.03
CA GLU A 43 -1.86 -17.67 6.07
C GLU A 43 -1.73 -16.82 7.34
N ARG A 44 -2.13 -17.38 8.48
CA ARG A 44 -1.92 -16.74 9.77
C ARG A 44 -0.45 -16.87 10.17
N LEU A 45 0.19 -15.73 10.43
CA LEU A 45 1.59 -15.75 10.87
C LEU A 45 1.72 -16.32 12.30
N PRO A 46 2.86 -16.94 12.64
CA PRO A 46 3.05 -17.56 13.95
C PRO A 46 3.06 -16.53 15.09
N PHE A 47 3.53 -15.32 14.84
CA PHE A 47 3.48 -14.25 15.84
C PHE A 47 2.14 -13.52 15.78
N GLN A 48 1.53 -13.39 16.93
CA GLN A 48 0.28 -12.66 17.15
C GLN A 48 0.41 -11.86 18.45
N ASN A 49 -0.41 -10.83 18.62
CA ASN A 49 -0.53 -10.16 19.92
C ASN A 49 -2.00 -9.84 20.23
N ALA A 50 -2.27 -9.37 21.45
CA ALA A 50 -3.63 -9.07 21.90
C ALA A 50 -4.26 -7.87 21.15
N GLN A 51 -3.47 -7.04 20.49
CA GLN A 51 -3.93 -5.80 19.86
C GLN A 51 -4.11 -5.95 18.34
N ALA A 52 -3.34 -6.85 17.70
CA ALA A 52 -3.33 -7.00 16.25
C ALA A 52 -3.21 -8.45 15.80
N ALA A 53 -3.89 -8.76 14.72
CA ALA A 53 -3.78 -10.03 14.00
C ALA A 53 -2.90 -9.83 12.75
N TYR A 54 -1.98 -10.77 12.55
CA TYR A 54 -0.97 -10.73 11.48
C TYR A 54 -1.19 -11.90 10.53
N GLN A 55 -1.23 -11.60 9.23
CA GLN A 55 -1.42 -12.57 8.18
C GLN A 55 -0.42 -12.36 7.03
N GLN A 56 -0.08 -13.41 6.34
CA GLN A 56 0.60 -13.40 5.06
C GLN A 56 -0.44 -13.66 3.97
N TRP A 57 -0.51 -12.77 3.01
CA TRP A 57 -1.36 -12.93 1.84
C TRP A 57 -0.50 -13.22 0.61
N SER A 58 -0.89 -14.23 -0.13
CA SER A 58 -0.32 -14.55 -1.43
C SER A 58 -1.37 -14.25 -2.50
N VAL A 59 -1.11 -13.21 -3.28
CA VAL A 59 -2.01 -12.70 -4.31
C VAL A 59 -1.45 -13.07 -5.68
N PRO A 60 -2.18 -13.81 -6.51
CA PRO A 60 -1.72 -14.12 -7.86
C PRO A 60 -1.69 -12.85 -8.71
N ALA A 61 -0.58 -12.62 -9.39
CA ALA A 61 -0.42 -11.52 -10.34
C ALA A 61 -0.74 -11.98 -11.77
N PRO A 62 -1.18 -11.06 -12.66
CA PRO A 62 -1.55 -11.39 -14.05
C PRO A 62 -0.45 -12.06 -14.89
N ASN A 63 0.80 -11.88 -14.50
CA ASN A 63 1.96 -12.47 -15.16
C ASN A 63 2.35 -13.86 -14.64
N GLY A 64 1.49 -14.51 -13.88
CA GLY A 64 1.74 -15.81 -13.26
C GLY A 64 2.67 -15.79 -12.05
N ARG A 65 3.08 -14.61 -11.59
CA ARG A 65 3.87 -14.45 -10.37
C ARG A 65 2.96 -14.35 -9.15
N GLU A 66 3.53 -14.58 -7.99
CA GLU A 66 2.89 -14.38 -6.69
C GLU A 66 3.39 -13.09 -6.06
N ILE A 67 2.45 -12.27 -5.62
CA ILE A 67 2.73 -11.08 -4.81
C ILE A 67 2.47 -11.43 -3.36
N ARG A 68 3.49 -11.33 -2.53
CA ARG A 68 3.37 -11.54 -1.09
C ARG A 68 3.13 -10.22 -0.39
N ALA A 69 2.05 -10.14 0.35
CA ALA A 69 1.70 -8.98 1.15
C ALA A 69 1.55 -9.37 2.63
N ARG A 70 1.96 -8.49 3.50
CA ARG A 70 1.72 -8.64 4.92
C ARG A 70 0.49 -7.84 5.31
N TYR A 71 -0.51 -8.50 5.85
CA TYR A 71 -1.74 -7.88 6.31
C TYR A 71 -1.79 -7.85 7.83
N ILE A 72 -2.02 -6.66 8.36
CA ILE A 72 -2.09 -6.42 9.80
C ILE A 72 -3.38 -5.68 10.07
N ARG A 73 -4.18 -6.18 11.00
CA ARG A 73 -5.44 -5.56 11.40
C ARG A 73 -5.55 -5.55 12.93
N PRO A 74 -6.35 -4.64 13.52
CA PRO A 74 -6.71 -4.75 14.92
C PRO A 74 -7.33 -6.11 15.23
N ALA A 75 -7.01 -6.67 16.40
CA ALA A 75 -7.56 -7.98 16.81
C ALA A 75 -9.07 -7.95 17.09
N ARG A 76 -9.60 -6.76 17.36
CA ARG A 76 -11.05 -6.56 17.58
C ARG A 76 -11.85 -6.64 16.27
N GLU A 77 -13.11 -6.97 16.37
CA GLU A 77 -14.05 -6.94 15.26
C GLU A 77 -14.36 -5.50 14.79
N GLY A 78 -14.72 -5.33 13.53
CA GLY A 78 -15.14 -4.06 12.96
C GLY A 78 -14.53 -3.75 11.57
N ALA A 79 -15.02 -2.67 10.97
CA ALA A 79 -14.43 -2.09 9.76
C ALA A 79 -13.39 -1.04 10.16
N PHE A 80 -12.25 -1.05 9.47
CA PHE A 80 -11.13 -0.17 9.76
C PHE A 80 -10.63 0.49 8.48
N PRO A 81 -10.18 1.75 8.55
CA PRO A 81 -9.44 2.36 7.45
C PRO A 81 -8.22 1.50 7.11
N THR A 82 -8.00 1.28 5.82
CA THR A 82 -6.88 0.48 5.34
C THR A 82 -5.83 1.38 4.70
N VAL A 83 -4.56 1.16 5.06
CA VAL A 83 -3.39 1.80 4.46
C VAL A 83 -2.65 0.76 3.63
N LEU A 84 -2.50 1.02 2.34
CA LEU A 84 -1.71 0.19 1.45
C LEU A 84 -0.30 0.78 1.33
N MET A 85 0.70 0.01 1.74
CA MET A 85 2.10 0.44 1.73
C MET A 85 2.89 -0.40 0.73
N PHE A 86 3.65 0.28 -0.13
CA PHE A 86 4.60 -0.34 -1.03
C PHE A 86 6.02 -0.14 -0.50
N HIS A 87 6.82 -1.20 -0.54
CA HIS A 87 8.21 -1.10 -0.13
C HIS A 87 9.09 -0.55 -1.26
N ASP A 88 10.20 0.01 -0.87
CA ASP A 88 11.23 0.53 -1.75
C ASP A 88 12.10 -0.58 -2.35
N LEU A 89 12.84 -0.25 -3.41
CA LEU A 89 13.81 -1.18 -4.01
C LEU A 89 14.82 -1.67 -2.97
N GLY A 90 15.06 -2.98 -2.94
CA GLY A 90 15.98 -3.61 -1.99
C GLY A 90 15.45 -3.73 -0.56
N ARG A 91 14.20 -3.36 -0.33
CA ARG A 91 13.53 -3.55 0.97
C ARG A 91 12.34 -4.49 0.80
N GLY A 92 12.24 -5.48 1.64
CA GLY A 92 11.09 -6.37 1.66
C GLY A 92 10.07 -5.96 2.73
N GLY A 93 8.89 -6.58 2.72
CA GLY A 93 7.83 -6.37 3.72
C GLY A 93 8.19 -6.76 5.16
N SER A 94 9.44 -7.14 5.42
CA SER A 94 9.94 -7.55 6.74
C SER A 94 9.98 -6.45 7.79
N ARG A 95 9.85 -5.18 7.38
CA ARG A 95 9.80 -4.05 8.32
C ARG A 95 8.44 -3.81 8.94
N LEU A 96 7.37 -4.45 8.45
CA LEU A 96 6.10 -4.50 9.15
C LEU A 96 6.17 -5.55 10.28
N ALA A 97 7.13 -5.37 11.16
CA ALA A 97 7.33 -6.21 12.33
C ALA A 97 6.29 -5.87 13.43
N PRO A 98 6.16 -6.70 14.46
CA PRO A 98 5.23 -6.47 15.59
C PRO A 98 5.35 -5.11 16.30
N HIS A 99 6.36 -4.35 16.01
CA HIS A 99 6.62 -3.01 16.58
C HIS A 99 6.30 -1.86 15.61
N ASP A 100 5.59 -2.14 14.49
CA ASP A 100 5.21 -1.07 13.56
C ASP A 100 4.24 -0.12 14.27
N PRO A 101 4.55 1.19 14.32
CA PRO A 101 3.71 2.20 14.97
C PRO A 101 2.30 2.31 14.35
N LEU A 102 2.12 1.81 13.12
CA LEU A 102 0.79 1.76 12.48
C LEU A 102 -0.18 0.79 13.16
N CYS A 103 0.33 -0.18 13.94
CA CYS A 103 -0.48 -1.18 14.65
C CYS A 103 -0.49 -0.97 16.18
N GLY A 104 0.21 0.04 16.66
CA GLY A 104 0.23 0.39 18.08
C GLY A 104 -1.01 1.19 18.52
N PRO A 105 -1.24 1.33 19.83
CA PRO A 105 -2.35 2.10 20.39
C PRO A 105 -2.29 3.61 20.10
N GLY A 106 -1.30 4.06 19.34
CA GLY A 106 -0.99 5.46 19.11
C GLY A 106 -1.63 6.13 17.88
N ILE A 107 -2.29 5.39 16.99
CA ILE A 107 -3.05 6.03 15.92
C ILE A 107 -4.41 6.44 16.48
N ARG A 108 -4.40 7.51 17.24
CA ARG A 108 -5.61 8.30 17.48
C ARG A 108 -5.65 9.40 16.42
N ARG A 109 -6.77 9.52 15.78
CA ARG A 109 -7.08 10.72 15.02
C ARG A 109 -7.25 11.89 15.98
#